data_e2e2ec3b11db8cc04ffe573d09607be7
#
_entry.id   e2e2ec3b11db8cc04ffe573d09607be7
#
_cell.length_a   1.000
_cell.length_b   1.000
_cell.length_c   1.000
_cell.angle_alpha   90.00
_cell.angle_beta   90.00
_cell.angle_gamma   90.00
#
_symmetry.space_group_name_H-M   'P 1'
#
loop_
_entity.id
_entity.type
_entity.pdbx_description
1 polymer ?
#
loop_
_entity_poly.entity_id
_entity_poly.type
_entity_poly.pdbx_seq_one_letter_code
_entity_poly.pdbx_strand_id
1 'polypeptide(L)'
;MDRELIKDASFLENNAFEGAQLKYTWRELEPEENVYAFQNIKNDLDFLNQHGKKLFIQLQDVTFDSLLINVPLYLLQDEKYHGGADKQYLYEDNKEQDAIAEGWVARRWDPAVQERLHKLFFALGQEFDGKIEGINLAETAVSFGESGILFPKGFTFEIYRDAIITNMQALKAALPKSVALQYANFMPGEWRPWDDRSYLATVYQKAQEFNIGVGGPDLLPYKKGQMNHCYHFLRECAGLVPTGIAVQWDNYKYINPKTEKEITIQELIEFAKDYLKVDYIFWCTQEPYYSQQLIPYLKTIH
;
A
#
# COMPACT_ATOMS: atom_id res chain seq x y z
N MET A 1 -10.81 -3.26 -2.04
CA MET A 1 -12.16 -3.87 -2.26
C MET A 1 -12.03 -5.36 -2.17
N ASP A 2 -13.01 -6.04 -1.59
CA ASP A 2 -13.07 -7.51 -1.61
C ASP A 2 -13.37 -7.98 -3.03
N ARG A 3 -12.64 -9.00 -3.51
CA ARG A 3 -12.70 -9.44 -4.92
C ARG A 3 -14.12 -9.84 -5.34
N GLU A 4 -14.91 -10.44 -4.47
CA GLU A 4 -16.28 -10.87 -4.79
C GLU A 4 -17.21 -9.68 -5.08
N LEU A 5 -16.97 -8.53 -4.45
CA LEU A 5 -17.81 -7.34 -4.57
C LEU A 5 -17.62 -6.56 -5.90
N ILE A 6 -16.63 -6.90 -6.72
CA ILE A 6 -16.54 -6.30 -8.07
C ILE A 6 -17.73 -6.70 -8.97
N LYS A 7 -18.46 -7.77 -8.59
CA LYS A 7 -19.65 -8.27 -9.32
C LYS A 7 -20.96 -7.63 -8.86
N ASP A 8 -20.95 -6.85 -7.79
CA ASP A 8 -22.17 -6.26 -7.23
C ASP A 8 -22.68 -5.12 -8.10
N ALA A 9 -24.00 -5.08 -8.30
CA ALA A 9 -24.66 -3.99 -9.03
C ALA A 9 -24.38 -2.62 -8.41
N SER A 10 -24.28 -2.53 -7.09
CA SER A 10 -23.96 -1.30 -6.37
C SER A 10 -22.62 -0.70 -6.74
N PHE A 11 -21.65 -1.53 -7.16
CA PHE A 11 -20.36 -1.10 -7.68
C PHE A 11 -20.42 -0.88 -9.20
N LEU A 12 -20.96 -1.86 -9.95
CA LEU A 12 -20.94 -1.84 -11.41
C LEU A 12 -21.74 -0.68 -12.00
N GLU A 13 -22.93 -0.42 -11.44
CA GLU A 13 -23.85 0.63 -11.90
C GLU A 13 -23.53 2.02 -11.33
N ASN A 14 -22.61 2.12 -10.39
CA ASN A 14 -22.23 3.40 -9.79
C ASN A 14 -21.09 4.06 -10.57
N ASN A 15 -21.41 5.13 -11.29
CA ASN A 15 -20.44 5.87 -12.11
C ASN A 15 -19.36 6.61 -11.29
N ALA A 16 -19.57 6.79 -9.98
CA ALA A 16 -18.54 7.36 -9.11
C ALA A 16 -17.33 6.45 -8.92
N PHE A 17 -17.48 5.13 -9.14
CA PHE A 17 -16.36 4.21 -9.15
C PHE A 17 -15.79 4.06 -10.56
N GLU A 18 -14.58 4.53 -10.78
CA GLU A 18 -13.87 4.31 -12.04
C GLU A 18 -13.28 2.89 -12.15
N GLY A 19 -13.04 2.23 -11.01
CA GLY A 19 -12.45 0.90 -10.99
C GLY A 19 -12.37 0.31 -9.59
N ALA A 20 -11.64 -0.79 -9.48
CA ALA A 20 -11.39 -1.49 -8.23
C ALA A 20 -9.89 -1.64 -7.96
N GLN A 21 -9.47 -1.42 -6.71
CA GLN A 21 -8.17 -1.84 -6.22
C GLN A 21 -8.33 -3.22 -5.58
N LEU A 22 -7.64 -4.23 -6.12
CA LEU A 22 -7.68 -5.60 -5.64
C LEU A 22 -6.32 -6.05 -5.11
N LYS A 23 -6.33 -6.80 -3.99
CA LYS A 23 -5.13 -7.35 -3.37
C LYS A 23 -4.69 -8.63 -4.05
N TYR A 24 -3.39 -8.73 -4.30
CA TYR A 24 -2.72 -9.94 -4.79
C TYR A 24 -1.43 -10.13 -3.99
N THR A 25 -1.23 -11.31 -3.43
CA THR A 25 -0.03 -11.61 -2.66
C THR A 25 1.12 -12.04 -3.57
N TRP A 26 2.36 -11.74 -3.19
CA TRP A 26 3.51 -12.26 -3.93
C TRP A 26 3.48 -13.79 -4.02
N ARG A 27 3.08 -14.46 -2.93
CA ARG A 27 2.97 -15.92 -2.88
C ARG A 27 2.02 -16.50 -3.94
N GLU A 28 0.86 -15.88 -4.14
CA GLU A 28 -0.09 -16.37 -5.15
C GLU A 28 0.36 -16.06 -6.57
N LEU A 29 1.09 -14.96 -6.77
CA LEU A 29 1.53 -14.54 -8.10
C LEU A 29 2.79 -15.26 -8.59
N GLU A 30 3.63 -15.74 -7.68
CA GLU A 30 4.84 -16.51 -7.98
C GLU A 30 4.96 -17.71 -7.02
N PRO A 31 4.12 -18.75 -7.18
CA PRO A 31 4.10 -19.91 -6.28
C PRO A 31 5.42 -20.71 -6.28
N GLU A 32 6.15 -20.73 -7.40
CA GLU A 32 7.47 -21.33 -7.56
C GLU A 32 8.40 -20.35 -8.27
N GLU A 33 9.71 -20.50 -8.09
CA GLU A 33 10.69 -19.60 -8.68
C GLU A 33 10.57 -19.52 -10.21
N ASN A 34 10.33 -18.32 -10.76
CA ASN A 34 10.07 -18.03 -12.17
C ASN A 34 8.77 -18.63 -12.75
N VAL A 35 7.86 -19.13 -11.90
CA VAL A 35 6.54 -19.59 -12.33
C VAL A 35 5.50 -18.57 -11.90
N TYR A 36 4.93 -17.84 -12.87
CA TYR A 36 3.99 -16.76 -12.60
C TYR A 36 2.54 -17.19 -12.83
N ALA A 37 1.70 -17.02 -11.81
CA ALA A 37 0.29 -17.43 -11.81
C ALA A 37 -0.64 -16.20 -11.90
N PHE A 38 -0.74 -15.61 -13.10
CA PHE A 38 -1.49 -14.37 -13.32
C PHE A 38 -2.95 -14.57 -13.75
N GLN A 39 -3.47 -15.79 -13.71
CA GLN A 39 -4.82 -16.05 -14.21
C GLN A 39 -5.89 -15.28 -13.44
N ASN A 40 -5.74 -15.12 -12.12
CA ASN A 40 -6.69 -14.35 -11.33
C ASN A 40 -6.70 -12.86 -11.74
N ILE A 41 -5.53 -12.27 -11.98
CA ILE A 41 -5.43 -10.88 -12.47
C ILE A 41 -6.11 -10.76 -13.85
N LYS A 42 -5.87 -11.72 -14.78
CA LYS A 42 -6.49 -11.72 -16.11
C LYS A 42 -8.01 -11.77 -16.01
N ASN A 43 -8.54 -12.68 -15.20
CA ASN A 43 -9.98 -12.83 -15.02
C ASN A 43 -10.63 -11.56 -14.44
N ASP A 44 -10.01 -10.97 -13.41
CA ASP A 44 -10.52 -9.75 -12.77
C ASP A 44 -10.43 -8.54 -13.74
N LEU A 45 -9.34 -8.42 -14.49
CA LEU A 45 -9.14 -7.39 -15.50
C LEU A 45 -10.16 -7.48 -16.63
N ASP A 46 -10.34 -8.69 -17.19
CA ASP A 46 -11.29 -8.93 -18.27
C ASP A 46 -12.71 -8.60 -17.80
N PHE A 47 -13.09 -9.04 -16.59
CA PHE A 47 -14.39 -8.74 -16.00
C PHE A 47 -14.61 -7.23 -15.83
N LEU A 48 -13.66 -6.53 -15.23
CA LEU A 48 -13.76 -5.08 -15.01
C LEU A 48 -13.84 -4.32 -16.34
N ASN A 49 -13.01 -4.67 -17.32
CA ASN A 49 -13.00 -4.04 -18.64
C ASN A 49 -14.34 -4.21 -19.38
N GLN A 50 -14.98 -5.38 -19.28
CA GLN A 50 -16.31 -5.62 -19.85
C GLN A 50 -17.41 -4.71 -19.28
N HIS A 51 -17.18 -4.18 -18.06
CA HIS A 51 -18.10 -3.27 -17.39
C HIS A 51 -17.61 -1.81 -17.38
N GLY A 52 -16.59 -1.48 -18.19
CA GLY A 52 -16.04 -0.12 -18.27
C GLY A 52 -15.31 0.33 -17.01
N LYS A 53 -14.86 -0.62 -16.17
CA LYS A 53 -14.12 -0.36 -14.93
C LYS A 53 -12.65 -0.71 -15.09
N LYS A 54 -11.79 -0.02 -14.32
CA LYS A 54 -10.34 -0.18 -14.33
C LYS A 54 -9.88 -1.09 -13.18
N LEU A 55 -8.75 -1.77 -13.36
CA LEU A 55 -8.09 -2.54 -12.30
C LEU A 55 -6.88 -1.79 -11.78
N PHE A 56 -6.79 -1.60 -10.46
CA PHE A 56 -5.59 -1.21 -9.74
C PHE A 56 -5.12 -2.41 -8.88
N ILE A 57 -3.89 -2.86 -9.06
CA ILE A 57 -3.32 -3.99 -8.31
C ILE A 57 -2.70 -3.47 -7.02
N GLN A 58 -3.09 -4.00 -5.87
CA GLN A 58 -2.38 -3.84 -4.61
C GLN A 58 -1.51 -5.08 -4.37
N LEU A 59 -0.22 -4.96 -4.64
CA LEU A 59 0.74 -6.04 -4.44
C LEU A 59 1.11 -6.14 -2.96
N GLN A 60 0.93 -7.34 -2.38
CA GLN A 60 1.14 -7.58 -0.95
C GLN A 60 2.31 -8.54 -0.71
N ASP A 61 3.34 -8.04 -0.07
CA ASP A 61 4.51 -8.78 0.44
C ASP A 61 4.61 -8.72 1.96
N VAL A 62 3.57 -8.18 2.62
CA VAL A 62 3.44 -7.96 4.05
C VAL A 62 2.10 -8.50 4.56
N THR A 63 2.05 -8.91 5.83
CA THR A 63 0.81 -9.24 6.54
C THR A 63 0.80 -8.59 7.93
N PHE A 64 -0.41 -8.39 8.47
CA PHE A 64 -0.70 -8.08 9.87
C PHE A 64 -1.41 -9.26 10.55
N ASP A 65 -1.06 -10.47 10.15
CA ASP A 65 -1.51 -11.73 10.71
C ASP A 65 -0.29 -12.64 10.87
N SER A 66 0.01 -13.01 12.10
CA SER A 66 1.20 -13.83 12.43
C SER A 66 1.15 -15.25 11.84
N LEU A 67 -0.02 -15.72 11.41
CA LEU A 67 -0.22 -17.05 10.81
C LEU A 67 -0.08 -17.04 9.29
N LEU A 68 -0.15 -15.87 8.66
CA LEU A 68 -0.11 -15.73 7.20
C LEU A 68 1.22 -15.12 6.74
N ILE A 69 1.79 -15.67 5.67
CA ILE A 69 3.01 -15.13 5.05
C ILE A 69 2.72 -14.94 3.56
N ASN A 70 2.80 -13.71 3.07
CA ASN A 70 2.52 -13.35 1.68
C ASN A 70 3.71 -13.53 0.73
N VAL A 71 4.83 -14.01 1.24
CA VAL A 71 6.06 -14.28 0.47
C VAL A 71 6.06 -15.73 -0.04
N PRO A 72 6.52 -16.01 -1.27
CA PRO A 72 6.62 -17.36 -1.83
C PRO A 72 7.36 -18.36 -0.92
N LEU A 73 6.89 -19.61 -0.90
CA LEU A 73 7.48 -20.62 -0.02
C LEU A 73 8.95 -20.92 -0.34
N TYR A 74 9.35 -20.90 -1.62
CA TYR A 74 10.73 -21.15 -2.00
C TYR A 74 11.70 -20.10 -1.41
N LEU A 75 11.25 -18.83 -1.24
CA LEU A 75 12.05 -17.80 -0.59
C LEU A 75 12.28 -18.07 0.91
N LEU A 76 11.32 -18.75 1.56
CA LEU A 76 11.43 -19.10 2.98
C LEU A 76 12.32 -20.34 3.20
N GLN A 77 12.45 -21.22 2.20
CA GLN A 77 13.09 -22.53 2.31
C GLN A 77 14.53 -22.57 1.77
N ASP A 78 14.84 -21.77 0.75
CA ASP A 78 16.16 -21.74 0.15
C ASP A 78 17.08 -20.76 0.92
N GLU A 79 18.20 -21.27 1.43
CA GLU A 79 19.18 -20.52 2.23
C GLU A 79 19.72 -19.26 1.54
N LYS A 80 19.74 -19.22 0.20
CA LYS A 80 20.22 -18.06 -0.57
C LYS A 80 19.39 -16.80 -0.34
N TYR A 81 18.13 -16.96 0.12
CA TYR A 81 17.22 -15.83 0.40
C TYR A 81 17.16 -15.45 1.89
N HIS A 82 18.04 -16.07 2.71
CA HIS A 82 18.16 -15.76 4.15
C HIS A 82 16.84 -15.83 4.92
N GLY A 83 15.90 -16.70 4.51
CA GLY A 83 14.58 -16.86 5.09
C GLY A 83 13.47 -16.04 4.40
N GLY A 84 13.78 -15.18 3.45
CA GLY A 84 12.82 -14.48 2.56
C GLY A 84 11.92 -13.44 3.22
N ALA A 85 11.52 -13.66 4.46
CA ALA A 85 10.65 -12.76 5.25
C ALA A 85 11.04 -12.76 6.73
N ASP A 86 10.68 -11.71 7.44
CA ASP A 86 10.83 -11.58 8.88
C ASP A 86 9.52 -11.22 9.55
N LYS A 87 9.41 -11.56 10.84
CA LYS A 87 8.28 -11.17 11.68
C LYS A 87 8.35 -9.68 11.98
N GLN A 88 7.20 -9.03 11.91
CA GLN A 88 7.00 -7.73 12.53
C GLN A 88 6.20 -7.88 13.83
N TYR A 89 6.29 -6.88 14.70
CA TYR A 89 5.91 -7.01 16.09
C TYR A 89 5.03 -5.86 16.55
N LEU A 90 4.07 -6.18 17.43
CA LEU A 90 3.35 -5.21 18.23
C LEU A 90 3.97 -5.15 19.63
N TYR A 91 4.22 -3.94 20.14
CA TYR A 91 4.71 -3.71 21.49
C TYR A 91 4.17 -2.38 22.04
N GLU A 92 3.96 -2.32 23.34
CA GLU A 92 3.44 -1.14 24.03
C GLU A 92 4.58 -0.40 24.76
N ASP A 93 4.45 0.91 24.91
CA ASP A 93 5.33 1.76 25.72
C ASP A 93 6.83 1.53 25.54
N ASN A 94 7.28 1.27 24.32
CA ASN A 94 8.68 0.95 23.97
C ASN A 94 9.26 -0.29 24.70
N LYS A 95 8.40 -1.22 25.10
CA LYS A 95 8.81 -2.49 25.71
C LYS A 95 9.03 -3.57 24.67
N GLU A 96 10.07 -3.39 23.86
CA GLU A 96 10.41 -4.36 22.80
C GLU A 96 10.68 -5.79 23.33
N GLN A 97 11.11 -5.93 24.59
CA GLN A 97 11.29 -7.24 25.24
C GLN A 97 9.98 -8.03 25.41
N ASP A 98 8.83 -7.35 25.41
CA ASP A 98 7.51 -7.95 25.56
C ASP A 98 6.76 -8.01 24.21
N ALA A 99 7.47 -7.82 23.09
CA ALA A 99 6.90 -7.75 21.76
C ALA A 99 6.23 -9.05 21.32
N ILE A 100 5.05 -8.92 20.73
CA ILE A 100 4.26 -10.04 20.20
C ILE A 100 4.32 -9.98 18.68
N ALA A 101 4.54 -11.14 18.02
CA ALA A 101 4.52 -11.21 16.56
C ALA A 101 3.12 -10.87 16.03
N GLU A 102 3.04 -9.82 15.21
CA GLU A 102 1.81 -9.32 14.61
C GLU A 102 1.64 -9.77 13.16
N GLY A 103 2.74 -9.94 12.45
CA GLY A 103 2.69 -10.29 11.04
C GLY A 103 4.07 -10.59 10.46
N TRP A 104 4.15 -10.56 9.13
CA TRP A 104 5.35 -10.86 8.37
C TRP A 104 5.57 -9.82 7.29
N VAL A 105 6.84 -9.54 6.98
CA VAL A 105 7.23 -8.67 5.86
C VAL A 105 8.36 -9.30 5.07
N ALA A 106 8.31 -9.20 3.73
CA ALA A 106 9.42 -9.63 2.88
C ALA A 106 10.70 -8.89 3.25
N ARG A 107 11.85 -9.57 3.17
CA ARG A 107 13.18 -8.95 3.33
C ARG A 107 13.49 -8.00 2.18
N ARG A 108 12.72 -6.91 2.06
CA ARG A 108 12.84 -5.91 0.98
C ARG A 108 14.25 -5.35 0.82
N TRP A 109 15.06 -5.43 1.89
CA TRP A 109 16.46 -4.97 1.96
C TRP A 109 17.48 -6.05 1.60
N ASP A 110 17.08 -7.31 1.52
CA ASP A 110 17.97 -8.40 1.12
C ASP A 110 18.15 -8.42 -0.40
N PRO A 111 19.40 -8.34 -0.93
CA PRO A 111 19.61 -8.23 -2.38
C PRO A 111 19.04 -9.42 -3.18
N ALA A 112 19.08 -10.64 -2.64
CA ALA A 112 18.58 -11.82 -3.34
C ALA A 112 17.03 -11.83 -3.38
N VAL A 113 16.37 -11.43 -2.28
CA VAL A 113 14.91 -11.28 -2.21
C VAL A 113 14.46 -10.14 -3.11
N GLN A 114 15.18 -9.01 -3.09
CA GLN A 114 14.89 -7.83 -3.91
C GLN A 114 14.99 -8.16 -5.41
N GLU A 115 16.00 -8.91 -5.83
CA GLU A 115 16.13 -9.37 -7.23
C GLU A 115 14.91 -10.19 -7.66
N ARG A 116 14.37 -11.05 -6.79
CA ARG A 116 13.17 -11.84 -7.09
C ARG A 116 11.93 -10.95 -7.21
N LEU A 117 11.78 -10.00 -6.31
CA LEU A 117 10.68 -9.03 -6.35
C LEU A 117 10.72 -8.21 -7.65
N HIS A 118 11.90 -7.77 -8.08
CA HIS A 118 12.08 -7.05 -9.36
C HIS A 118 11.73 -7.92 -10.57
N LYS A 119 12.04 -9.22 -10.54
CA LYS A 119 11.63 -10.17 -11.60
C LYS A 119 10.10 -10.31 -11.66
N LEU A 120 9.42 -10.36 -10.52
CA LEU A 120 7.95 -10.32 -10.48
C LEU A 120 7.41 -9.01 -11.08
N PHE A 121 7.97 -7.84 -10.72
CA PHE A 121 7.56 -6.57 -11.30
C PHE A 121 7.70 -6.57 -12.81
N PHE A 122 8.84 -7.06 -13.32
CA PHE A 122 9.10 -7.16 -14.75
C PHE A 122 8.08 -8.07 -15.45
N ALA A 123 7.79 -9.25 -14.88
CA ALA A 123 6.80 -10.17 -15.43
C ALA A 123 5.39 -9.57 -15.43
N LEU A 124 4.99 -8.86 -14.36
CA LEU A 124 3.72 -8.13 -14.30
C LEU A 124 3.67 -7.01 -15.35
N GLY A 125 4.75 -6.26 -15.50
CA GLY A 125 4.85 -5.21 -16.50
C GLY A 125 4.74 -5.73 -17.94
N GLN A 126 5.43 -6.83 -18.26
CA GLN A 126 5.32 -7.48 -19.58
C GLN A 126 3.88 -7.90 -19.93
N GLU A 127 3.14 -8.40 -18.94
CA GLU A 127 1.78 -8.89 -19.15
C GLU A 127 0.73 -7.77 -19.13
N PHE A 128 0.88 -6.75 -18.25
CA PHE A 128 -0.23 -5.85 -17.88
C PHE A 128 0.04 -4.36 -18.10
N ASP A 129 1.28 -3.91 -18.38
CA ASP A 129 1.55 -2.47 -18.56
C ASP A 129 0.72 -1.87 -19.70
N GLY A 130 0.01 -0.79 -19.39
CA GLY A 130 -0.92 -0.12 -20.29
C GLY A 130 -2.28 -0.80 -20.45
N LYS A 131 -2.53 -1.94 -19.75
CA LYS A 131 -3.81 -2.64 -19.69
C LYS A 131 -4.52 -2.41 -18.35
N ILE A 132 -3.77 -2.24 -17.26
CA ILE A 132 -4.27 -1.92 -15.92
C ILE A 132 -4.06 -0.43 -15.63
N GLU A 133 -4.79 0.10 -14.66
CA GLU A 133 -4.57 1.47 -14.18
C GLU A 133 -3.22 1.61 -13.50
N GLY A 134 -2.87 0.70 -12.60
CA GLY A 134 -1.59 0.72 -11.92
C GLY A 134 -1.36 -0.42 -10.95
N ILE A 135 -0.18 -0.39 -10.34
CA ILE A 135 0.21 -1.26 -9.21
C ILE A 135 0.69 -0.39 -8.07
N ASN A 136 0.17 -0.60 -6.85
CA ASN A 136 0.77 -0.05 -5.65
C ASN A 136 1.49 -1.12 -4.83
N LEU A 137 2.64 -0.73 -4.29
CA LEU A 137 3.39 -1.50 -3.31
C LEU A 137 2.80 -1.30 -1.92
N ALA A 138 2.96 -2.31 -1.07
CA ALA A 138 2.56 -2.25 0.32
C ALA A 138 3.29 -1.11 1.06
N GLU A 139 2.74 -0.72 2.19
CA GLU A 139 3.24 0.42 2.97
C GLU A 139 4.71 0.31 3.39
N THR A 140 5.32 1.49 3.62
CA THR A 140 6.70 1.57 4.11
C THR A 140 6.83 1.34 5.60
N ALA A 141 5.74 1.47 6.36
CA ALA A 141 5.75 1.17 7.78
C ALA A 141 6.03 -0.32 8.03
N VAL A 142 7.03 -0.60 8.86
CA VAL A 142 7.34 -1.93 9.40
C VAL A 142 7.70 -1.80 10.86
N SER A 143 7.39 -2.82 11.65
CA SER A 143 7.58 -2.80 13.10
C SER A 143 8.64 -3.81 13.54
N PHE A 144 9.91 -3.36 13.54
CA PHE A 144 11.07 -4.11 14.03
C PHE A 144 11.68 -3.51 15.30
N GLY A 145 10.98 -2.60 15.96
CA GLY A 145 11.51 -1.85 17.08
C GLY A 145 12.49 -0.75 16.68
N GLU A 146 13.11 -0.13 17.69
CA GLU A 146 14.06 0.98 17.53
C GLU A 146 15.41 0.68 18.19
N SER A 147 15.43 -0.22 19.20
CA SER A 147 16.63 -0.52 19.99
C SER A 147 17.63 -1.47 19.29
N GLY A 148 17.20 -2.15 18.25
CA GLY A 148 17.98 -3.18 17.57
C GLY A 148 17.72 -4.62 18.06
N ILE A 149 16.97 -4.80 19.17
CA ILE A 149 16.70 -6.14 19.73
C ILE A 149 15.87 -6.99 18.75
N LEU A 150 14.92 -6.36 18.05
CA LEU A 150 14.01 -7.02 17.11
C LEU A 150 14.46 -6.90 15.65
N PHE A 151 15.61 -6.27 15.38
CA PHE A 151 16.06 -6.04 14.00
C PHE A 151 16.37 -7.38 13.32
N PRO A 152 15.80 -7.62 12.14
CA PRO A 152 16.22 -8.72 11.30
C PRO A 152 17.70 -8.62 10.91
N LYS A 153 18.33 -9.76 10.65
CA LYS A 153 19.72 -9.78 10.19
C LYS A 153 19.88 -8.95 8.90
N GLY A 154 20.85 -8.04 8.92
CA GLY A 154 21.16 -7.16 7.77
C GLY A 154 20.23 -5.98 7.61
N PHE A 155 19.27 -5.75 8.53
CA PHE A 155 18.42 -4.60 8.53
C PHE A 155 19.12 -3.43 9.22
N THR A 156 19.05 -2.24 8.60
CA THR A 156 19.18 -0.93 9.22
C THR A 156 18.13 0.00 8.59
N PHE A 157 17.83 1.10 9.25
CA PHE A 157 16.86 2.05 8.74
C PHE A 157 17.27 2.65 7.39
N GLU A 158 18.57 2.91 7.19
CA GLU A 158 19.12 3.44 5.95
C GLU A 158 19.05 2.42 4.82
N ILE A 159 19.47 1.18 5.08
CA ILE A 159 19.40 0.09 4.10
C ILE A 159 17.95 -0.15 3.69
N TYR A 160 17.02 -0.11 4.65
CA TYR A 160 15.59 -0.26 4.35
C TYR A 160 15.05 0.88 3.48
N ARG A 161 15.37 2.15 3.83
CA ARG A 161 15.01 3.31 3.01
C ARG A 161 15.52 3.16 1.58
N ASP A 162 16.76 2.80 1.39
CA ASP A 162 17.37 2.67 0.07
C ASP A 162 16.76 1.50 -0.73
N ALA A 163 16.40 0.42 -0.03
CA ALA A 163 15.68 -0.70 -0.64
C ALA A 163 14.28 -0.31 -1.11
N ILE A 164 13.52 0.48 -0.33
CA ILE A 164 12.22 1.03 -0.75
C ILE A 164 12.37 1.83 -2.05
N ILE A 165 13.34 2.75 -2.10
CA ILE A 165 13.61 3.58 -3.29
C ILE A 165 13.96 2.71 -4.50
N THR A 166 14.81 1.70 -4.32
CA THR A 166 15.21 0.77 -5.39
C THR A 166 14.02 -0.04 -5.91
N ASN A 167 13.13 -0.51 -5.01
CA ASN A 167 11.91 -1.23 -5.39
C ASN A 167 10.93 -0.31 -6.16
N MET A 168 10.78 0.93 -5.73
CA MET A 168 9.98 1.94 -6.44
C MET A 168 10.47 2.15 -7.88
N GLN A 169 11.78 2.32 -8.07
CA GLN A 169 12.41 2.48 -9.39
C GLN A 169 12.20 1.25 -10.27
N ALA A 170 12.38 0.05 -9.72
CA ALA A 170 12.18 -1.21 -10.45
C ALA A 170 10.72 -1.37 -10.89
N LEU A 171 9.75 -1.05 -10.02
CA LEU A 171 8.34 -1.07 -10.40
C LEU A 171 8.04 -0.06 -11.52
N LYS A 172 8.55 1.17 -11.41
CA LYS A 172 8.36 2.20 -12.45
C LYS A 172 8.98 1.79 -13.79
N ALA A 173 10.16 1.18 -13.77
CA ALA A 173 10.80 0.67 -14.98
C ALA A 173 9.98 -0.45 -15.64
N ALA A 174 9.29 -1.27 -14.84
CA ALA A 174 8.39 -2.32 -15.33
C ALA A 174 7.05 -1.76 -15.85
N LEU A 175 6.62 -0.59 -15.38
CA LEU A 175 5.33 0.04 -15.70
C LEU A 175 5.51 1.43 -16.32
N PRO A 176 6.06 1.56 -17.54
CA PRO A 176 6.24 2.86 -18.18
C PRO A 176 4.93 3.57 -18.51
N LYS A 177 3.81 2.85 -18.73
CA LYS A 177 2.50 3.37 -19.16
C LYS A 177 1.50 3.42 -18.01
N SER A 178 1.47 2.39 -17.16
CA SER A 178 0.58 2.30 -16.00
C SER A 178 1.16 3.01 -14.78
N VAL A 179 0.33 3.32 -13.80
CA VAL A 179 0.76 3.97 -12.56
C VAL A 179 1.57 2.98 -11.71
N ALA A 180 2.81 3.34 -11.39
CA ALA A 180 3.58 2.73 -10.31
C ALA A 180 3.41 3.60 -9.06
N LEU A 181 2.91 3.06 -7.95
CA LEU A 181 2.62 3.80 -6.74
C LEU A 181 3.19 3.10 -5.50
N GLN A 182 3.75 3.87 -4.56
CA GLN A 182 4.21 3.40 -3.25
C GLN A 182 3.34 3.98 -2.14
N TYR A 183 2.78 3.14 -1.26
CA TYR A 183 2.24 3.63 0.00
C TYR A 183 3.40 3.99 0.95
N ALA A 184 3.63 5.28 1.12
CA ALA A 184 4.73 5.84 1.91
C ALA A 184 4.15 6.61 3.11
N ASN A 185 3.74 5.89 4.17
CA ASN A 185 3.09 6.48 5.35
C ASN A 185 4.06 6.87 6.45
N PHE A 186 4.88 5.94 6.92
CA PHE A 186 5.90 6.12 7.93
C PHE A 186 7.18 5.39 7.52
N MET A 187 8.32 5.84 8.03
CA MET A 187 9.59 5.12 7.89
C MET A 187 10.08 4.67 9.28
N PRO A 188 10.55 3.42 9.42
CA PRO A 188 11.10 2.95 10.69
C PRO A 188 12.31 3.79 11.10
N GLY A 189 12.47 4.00 12.39
CA GLY A 189 13.55 4.81 12.96
C GLY A 189 13.41 6.32 12.79
N GLU A 190 12.22 6.78 12.41
CA GLU A 190 11.92 8.21 12.25
C GLU A 190 10.54 8.54 12.86
N TRP A 191 10.45 9.62 13.65
CA TRP A 191 9.20 10.13 14.17
C TRP A 191 9.15 11.65 14.13
N ARG A 192 8.55 12.20 13.11
CA ARG A 192 8.54 13.64 12.84
C ARG A 192 7.56 14.42 13.72
N PRO A 193 7.93 15.64 14.13
CA PRO A 193 9.19 16.34 13.84
C PRO A 193 10.29 16.10 14.89
N TRP A 194 10.08 15.23 15.89
CA TRP A 194 10.95 15.09 17.05
C TRP A 194 12.23 14.29 16.79
N ASP A 195 12.16 13.28 15.93
CA ASP A 195 13.31 12.51 15.42
C ASP A 195 13.18 12.42 13.90
N ASP A 196 13.50 13.53 13.23
CA ASP A 196 13.46 13.65 11.76
C ASP A 196 14.82 13.26 11.19
N ARG A 197 14.88 12.11 10.55
CA ARG A 197 16.08 11.62 9.84
C ARG A 197 15.98 11.79 8.34
N SER A 198 14.93 12.44 7.87
CA SER A 198 14.65 12.67 6.46
C SER A 198 14.47 11.39 5.62
N TYR A 199 14.15 10.27 6.25
CA TYR A 199 13.96 9.00 5.51
C TYR A 199 12.71 9.08 4.64
N LEU A 200 11.58 9.46 5.24
CA LEU A 200 10.32 9.63 4.50
C LEU A 200 10.44 10.74 3.46
N ALA A 201 11.03 11.88 3.82
CA ALA A 201 11.29 13.00 2.91
C ALA A 201 12.09 12.53 1.67
N THR A 202 13.13 11.71 1.88
CA THR A 202 13.94 11.15 0.78
C THR A 202 13.12 10.26 -0.13
N VAL A 203 12.24 9.41 0.42
CA VAL A 203 11.34 8.55 -0.38
C VAL A 203 10.46 9.41 -1.29
N TYR A 204 9.82 10.45 -0.74
CA TYR A 204 8.97 11.35 -1.51
C TYR A 204 9.74 12.18 -2.55
N GLN A 205 10.94 12.67 -2.21
CA GLN A 205 11.80 13.36 -3.16
C GLN A 205 12.18 12.45 -4.33
N LYS A 206 12.56 11.19 -4.07
CA LYS A 206 12.89 10.22 -5.11
C LYS A 206 11.67 9.81 -5.94
N ALA A 207 10.50 9.77 -5.35
CA ALA A 207 9.26 9.54 -6.09
C ALA A 207 9.02 10.64 -7.13
N GLN A 208 9.20 11.92 -6.77
CA GLN A 208 9.10 13.03 -7.72
C GLN A 208 10.19 12.95 -8.80
N GLU A 209 11.45 12.69 -8.41
CA GLU A 209 12.58 12.59 -9.34
C GLU A 209 12.37 11.52 -10.41
N PHE A 210 11.78 10.37 -10.05
CA PHE A 210 11.58 9.23 -10.95
C PHE A 210 10.15 9.14 -11.52
N ASN A 211 9.31 10.13 -11.27
CA ASN A 211 7.90 10.13 -11.69
C ASN A 211 7.15 8.88 -11.21
N ILE A 212 7.26 8.60 -9.91
CA ILE A 212 6.61 7.48 -9.23
C ILE A 212 5.49 8.03 -8.36
N GLY A 213 4.30 7.42 -8.45
CA GLY A 213 3.17 7.76 -7.62
C GLY A 213 3.41 7.46 -6.13
N VAL A 214 2.82 8.25 -5.26
CA VAL A 214 2.89 8.08 -3.81
C VAL A 214 1.51 8.08 -3.18
N GLY A 215 1.39 7.45 -2.02
CA GLY A 215 0.12 7.37 -1.32
C GLY A 215 0.25 6.94 0.13
N GLY A 216 -0.89 6.67 0.73
CA GLY A 216 -0.96 6.14 2.08
C GLY A 216 -2.12 5.16 2.26
N PRO A 217 -2.00 4.22 3.22
CA PRO A 217 -3.03 3.21 3.45
C PRO A 217 -4.25 3.73 4.23
N ASP A 218 -4.14 4.89 4.91
CA ASP A 218 -5.16 5.38 5.83
C ASP A 218 -5.57 6.82 5.54
N LEU A 219 -6.87 7.05 5.41
CA LEU A 219 -7.45 8.39 5.35
C LEU A 219 -8.07 8.75 6.71
N LEU A 220 -7.29 9.44 7.54
CA LEU A 220 -7.61 9.86 8.91
C LEU A 220 -7.43 11.38 9.04
N PRO A 221 -8.43 12.19 8.62
CA PRO A 221 -8.33 13.64 8.59
C PRO A 221 -7.86 14.25 9.91
N TYR A 222 -6.83 15.08 9.84
CA TYR A 222 -6.25 15.81 10.97
C TYR A 222 -5.58 14.93 12.06
N LYS A 223 -5.42 13.61 11.85
CA LYS A 223 -4.64 12.75 12.77
C LYS A 223 -3.19 13.20 12.79
N LYS A 224 -2.72 13.60 13.98
CA LYS A 224 -1.41 14.26 14.16
C LYS A 224 -0.24 13.48 13.55
N GLY A 225 -0.20 12.17 13.73
CA GLY A 225 0.83 11.31 13.13
C GLY A 225 0.86 11.44 11.60
N GLN A 226 -0.28 11.25 10.93
CA GLN A 226 -0.39 11.35 9.47
C GLN A 226 -0.09 12.78 8.97
N MET A 227 -0.56 13.81 9.68
CA MET A 227 -0.32 15.21 9.33
C MET A 227 1.18 15.58 9.34
N ASN A 228 1.94 15.02 10.27
CA ASN A 228 3.37 15.26 10.39
C ASN A 228 4.22 14.42 9.43
N HIS A 229 3.67 13.32 8.91
CA HIS A 229 4.35 12.35 8.03
C HIS A 229 3.75 12.38 6.62
N CYS A 230 3.03 11.35 6.21
CA CYS A 230 2.65 11.19 4.82
C CYS A 230 1.79 12.32 4.24
N TYR A 231 0.87 12.92 5.01
CA TYR A 231 -0.02 13.96 4.46
C TYR A 231 0.69 15.25 4.09
N HIS A 232 1.72 15.62 4.83
CA HIS A 232 2.57 16.76 4.49
C HIS A 232 3.19 16.59 3.11
N PHE A 233 3.88 15.47 2.90
CA PHE A 233 4.56 15.17 1.64
C PHE A 233 3.61 14.83 0.50
N LEU A 234 2.52 14.10 0.78
CA LEU A 234 1.53 13.76 -0.23
C LEU A 234 0.92 15.02 -0.86
N ARG A 235 0.62 16.00 -0.03
CA ARG A 235 0.15 17.31 -0.48
C ARG A 235 1.17 18.07 -1.33
N GLU A 236 2.46 17.96 -1.02
CA GLU A 236 3.54 18.57 -1.83
C GLU A 236 3.73 17.86 -3.17
N CYS A 237 3.38 16.58 -3.26
CA CYS A 237 3.43 15.79 -4.49
C CYS A 237 2.21 15.97 -5.40
N ALA A 238 1.13 16.57 -4.91
CA ALA A 238 -0.11 16.76 -5.65
C ALA A 238 0.11 17.52 -6.96
N GLY A 239 -0.30 16.93 -8.08
CA GLY A 239 -0.09 17.49 -9.42
C GLY A 239 1.34 17.36 -9.99
N LEU A 240 2.28 16.78 -9.23
CA LEU A 240 3.64 16.51 -9.71
C LEU A 240 3.82 15.03 -10.09
N VAL A 241 3.26 14.12 -9.29
CA VAL A 241 3.23 12.68 -9.55
C VAL A 241 1.84 12.14 -9.17
N PRO A 242 1.44 10.95 -9.65
CA PRO A 242 0.18 10.33 -9.23
C PRO A 242 0.11 10.18 -7.71
N THR A 243 -1.02 10.54 -7.10
CA THR A 243 -1.22 10.48 -5.66
C THR A 243 -2.47 9.69 -5.30
N GLY A 244 -2.38 8.86 -4.24
CA GLY A 244 -3.51 8.03 -3.83
C GLY A 244 -3.60 7.84 -2.32
N ILE A 245 -4.82 7.70 -1.82
CA ILE A 245 -5.06 7.43 -0.39
C ILE A 245 -6.13 6.35 -0.25
N ALA A 246 -5.92 5.42 0.68
CA ALA A 246 -6.93 4.41 0.96
C ALA A 246 -7.74 4.74 2.20
N VAL A 247 -9.01 4.36 2.17
CA VAL A 247 -9.88 4.29 3.34
C VAL A 247 -9.94 2.83 3.74
N GLN A 248 -9.32 2.49 4.87
CA GLN A 248 -9.29 1.14 5.40
C GLN A 248 -10.40 0.89 6.40
N TRP A 249 -10.46 -0.36 6.92
CA TRP A 249 -11.52 -0.88 7.77
C TRP A 249 -11.97 0.08 8.88
N ASP A 250 -11.09 0.55 9.75
CA ASP A 250 -11.48 1.39 10.89
C ASP A 250 -11.46 2.90 10.60
N ASN A 251 -11.11 3.31 9.37
CA ASN A 251 -11.10 4.73 9.03
C ASN A 251 -12.51 5.34 9.06
N TYR A 252 -13.54 4.55 8.77
CA TYR A 252 -14.94 5.02 8.87
C TYR A 252 -15.41 5.34 10.28
N LYS A 253 -14.78 4.71 11.29
CA LYS A 253 -15.10 4.92 12.73
C LYS A 253 -14.21 5.98 13.38
N TYR A 254 -13.32 6.59 12.59
CA TYR A 254 -12.39 7.55 13.12
C TYR A 254 -13.10 8.75 13.72
N ILE A 255 -12.69 9.15 14.93
CA ILE A 255 -13.22 10.37 15.55
C ILE A 255 -12.43 11.57 15.03
N ASN A 256 -13.12 12.45 14.31
CA ASN A 256 -12.53 13.66 13.79
C ASN A 256 -12.13 14.59 14.95
N PRO A 257 -10.83 14.90 15.13
CA PRO A 257 -10.37 15.70 16.27
C PRO A 257 -10.84 17.15 16.27
N LYS A 258 -11.40 17.63 15.15
CA LYS A 258 -11.99 18.97 15.07
C LYS A 258 -13.44 19.04 15.52
N THR A 259 -14.20 17.97 15.29
CA THR A 259 -15.65 17.93 15.58
C THR A 259 -15.98 17.07 16.78
N GLU A 260 -15.04 16.23 17.24
CA GLU A 260 -15.20 15.22 18.30
C GLU A 260 -16.32 14.21 18.00
N LYS A 261 -16.62 14.00 16.71
CA LYS A 261 -17.63 13.06 16.22
C LYS A 261 -17.01 12.07 15.27
N GLU A 262 -17.72 10.95 15.05
CA GLU A 262 -17.35 9.99 14.00
C GLU A 262 -17.31 10.69 12.64
N ILE A 263 -16.28 10.36 11.85
CA ILE A 263 -16.04 11.00 10.54
C ILE A 263 -17.17 10.64 9.56
N THR A 264 -17.56 11.60 8.74
CA THR A 264 -18.54 11.39 7.66
C THR A 264 -17.84 11.10 6.34
N ILE A 265 -18.53 10.44 5.40
CA ILE A 265 -18.04 10.23 4.03
C ILE A 265 -17.72 11.56 3.34
N GLN A 266 -18.54 12.59 3.56
CA GLN A 266 -18.29 13.93 3.04
C GLN A 266 -16.95 14.49 3.54
N GLU A 267 -16.68 14.44 4.84
CA GLU A 267 -15.43 14.92 5.42
C GLU A 267 -14.20 14.16 4.91
N LEU A 268 -14.33 12.84 4.68
CA LEU A 268 -13.26 12.04 4.07
C LEU A 268 -12.98 12.53 2.64
N ILE A 269 -14.02 12.71 1.82
CA ILE A 269 -13.88 13.17 0.42
C ILE A 269 -13.31 14.59 0.36
N GLU A 270 -13.85 15.52 1.16
CA GLU A 270 -13.36 16.89 1.22
C GLU A 270 -11.88 16.94 1.63
N PHE A 271 -11.50 16.18 2.65
CA PHE A 271 -10.09 16.13 3.06
C PHE A 271 -9.18 15.54 1.99
N ALA A 272 -9.59 14.46 1.32
CA ALA A 272 -8.83 13.84 0.25
C ALA A 272 -8.69 14.78 -0.96
N LYS A 273 -9.80 15.41 -1.41
CA LYS A 273 -9.83 16.25 -2.62
C LYS A 273 -9.29 17.66 -2.38
N ASP A 274 -9.69 18.32 -1.28
CA ASP A 274 -9.40 19.74 -1.08
C ASP A 274 -8.11 19.98 -0.30
N TYR A 275 -7.83 19.10 0.69
CA TYR A 275 -6.63 19.24 1.50
C TYR A 275 -5.45 18.45 0.92
N LEU A 276 -5.58 17.14 0.69
CA LEU A 276 -4.51 16.30 0.16
C LEU A 276 -4.35 16.46 -1.35
N LYS A 277 -5.43 16.74 -2.08
CA LYS A 277 -5.50 16.88 -3.54
C LYS A 277 -5.04 15.62 -4.28
N VAL A 278 -5.48 14.45 -3.79
CA VAL A 278 -5.11 13.17 -4.37
C VAL A 278 -5.89 12.85 -5.65
N ASP A 279 -5.26 12.09 -6.54
CA ASP A 279 -5.86 11.62 -7.79
C ASP A 279 -6.75 10.39 -7.54
N TYR A 280 -6.42 9.55 -6.55
CA TYR A 280 -7.11 8.30 -6.25
C TYR A 280 -7.56 8.24 -4.79
N ILE A 281 -8.81 7.79 -4.58
CA ILE A 281 -9.32 7.38 -3.26
C ILE A 281 -9.71 5.91 -3.37
N PHE A 282 -9.04 5.03 -2.61
CA PHE A 282 -9.31 3.60 -2.59
C PHE A 282 -10.19 3.25 -1.39
N TRP A 283 -11.47 2.97 -1.65
CA TRP A 283 -12.45 2.68 -0.62
C TRP A 283 -12.45 1.20 -0.23
N CYS A 284 -12.39 0.91 1.07
CA CYS A 284 -12.68 -0.44 1.54
C CYS A 284 -14.20 -0.67 1.63
N THR A 285 -14.57 -1.95 1.54
CA THR A 285 -15.97 -2.39 1.49
C THR A 285 -16.52 -2.80 2.85
N GLN A 286 -16.09 -2.12 3.91
CA GLN A 286 -16.53 -2.37 5.29
C GLN A 286 -18.00 -2.08 5.47
N GLU A 287 -18.76 -3.08 5.90
CA GLU A 287 -20.14 -2.91 6.30
C GLU A 287 -20.26 -2.45 7.78
N PRO A 288 -21.29 -1.67 8.13
CA PRO A 288 -22.38 -1.18 7.26
C PRO A 288 -22.05 0.11 6.49
N TYR A 289 -20.85 0.65 6.65
CA TYR A 289 -20.46 1.95 6.10
C TYR A 289 -20.50 1.98 4.58
N TYR A 290 -20.04 0.90 3.93
CA TYR A 290 -19.99 0.81 2.48
C TYR A 290 -21.40 0.92 1.87
N SER A 291 -22.34 0.05 2.28
CA SER A 291 -23.67 0.00 1.69
C SER A 291 -24.61 1.13 2.18
N GLN A 292 -24.47 1.55 3.45
CA GLN A 292 -25.42 2.48 4.07
C GLN A 292 -24.99 3.95 4.04
N GLN A 293 -23.69 4.21 3.83
CA GLN A 293 -23.17 5.59 3.84
C GLN A 293 -22.44 5.92 2.55
N LEU A 294 -21.41 5.15 2.15
CA LEU A 294 -20.58 5.47 0.98
C LEU A 294 -21.40 5.40 -0.32
N ILE A 295 -22.04 4.27 -0.60
CA ILE A 295 -22.84 4.09 -1.83
C ILE A 295 -23.93 5.14 -1.97
N PRO A 296 -24.79 5.41 -0.95
CA PRO A 296 -25.79 6.47 -1.04
C PRO A 296 -25.18 7.85 -1.27
N TYR A 297 -24.10 8.20 -0.55
CA TYR A 297 -23.45 9.50 -0.69
C TYR A 297 -22.90 9.71 -2.11
N LEU A 298 -22.18 8.73 -2.66
CA LEU A 298 -21.60 8.83 -4.00
C LEU A 298 -22.67 9.00 -5.09
N LYS A 299 -23.86 8.43 -4.92
CA LYS A 299 -25.00 8.65 -5.83
C LYS A 299 -25.57 10.07 -5.79
N THR A 300 -25.27 10.86 -4.77
CA THR A 300 -25.75 12.26 -4.67
C THR A 300 -24.84 13.26 -5.36
N ILE A 301 -23.58 12.88 -5.63
CA ILE A 301 -22.56 13.78 -6.18
C ILE A 301 -22.15 13.44 -7.62
N HIS A 302 -22.77 12.41 -8.19
CA HIS A 302 -22.68 11.96 -9.58
C HIS A 302 -24.07 11.67 -10.14
#